data_8695fa5a8f8c3b834570619949433e71
#
_entry.id   8695fa5a8f8c3b834570619949433e71
#
_cell.length_a   1.000
_cell.length_b   1.000
_cell.length_c   1.000
_cell.angle_alpha   90.00
_cell.angle_beta   90.00
_cell.angle_gamma   90.00
#
_symmetry.space_group_name_H-M   'P 1'
#
loop_
_entity.id
_entity.type
_entity.pdbx_description
1 polymer ?
#
loop_
_entity_poly.entity_id
_entity_poly.type
_entity_poly.pdbx_seq_one_letter_code
_entity_poly.pdbx_strand_id
1 'polypeptide(L)'
;LKKTKNYLCKKENLKMADANLIKKQDLKYPITVDVTNTFQENVRKMLELLGVTRKISLTNGSTIRIYDKYDVTLADGNVAEGETIPLSKVTRKEKTTKEITLKKYRKATTAEAVQMYGSNEAVTNTDDALVQKLQKEIRKDFVTLLKTGSTTQKALGNGLQGAVASAWGKLQALFEDFGSQRCIIFANPLDIAKYLGNANITTQTAFGMTFINAFTDTTIISTTDIAEGEIWATVPENIVLAYINATNSEMAREFGLNGVGLGYIGMTHFLDHTSATTQTLLMSGMLLYVERLDGIVKVKITEPAPATVGA
;
A
#
# COMPACT_ATOMS: atom_id res chain seq x y z
N LEU A 1 70.96 29.75 -15.64
CA LEU A 1 69.57 29.98 -16.03
C LEU A 1 68.88 28.63 -16.28
N LYS A 2 68.27 28.05 -15.21
CA LYS A 2 67.53 26.80 -15.26
C LYS A 2 66.08 27.11 -15.65
N LYS A 3 65.60 26.58 -16.80
CA LYS A 3 64.20 26.56 -17.21
C LYS A 3 63.53 25.40 -16.49
N THR A 4 62.66 25.70 -15.53
CA THR A 4 61.73 24.74 -14.90
C THR A 4 60.55 24.54 -15.85
N LYS A 5 60.41 23.33 -16.39
CA LYS A 5 59.22 22.88 -17.13
C LYS A 5 58.12 22.56 -16.14
N ASN A 6 57.06 23.38 -16.08
CA ASN A 6 55.81 23.04 -15.41
C ASN A 6 55.09 21.96 -16.19
N TYR A 7 55.04 20.74 -15.66
CA TYR A 7 54.11 19.71 -16.11
C TYR A 7 52.75 19.99 -15.47
N LEU A 8 51.88 20.57 -16.26
CA LEU A 8 50.46 20.60 -15.94
C LEU A 8 49.90 19.16 -16.00
N CYS A 9 49.74 18.56 -14.83
CA CYS A 9 49.00 17.32 -14.69
C CYS A 9 47.55 17.56 -15.05
N LYS A 10 47.11 17.12 -16.24
CA LYS A 10 45.70 17.02 -16.59
C LYS A 10 45.04 16.11 -15.57
N LYS A 11 44.19 16.67 -14.71
CA LYS A 11 43.22 15.89 -13.93
C LYS A 11 42.28 15.26 -14.95
N GLU A 12 42.52 14.00 -15.28
CA GLU A 12 41.51 13.15 -15.91
C GLU A 12 40.34 13.09 -14.94
N ASN A 13 39.17 13.50 -15.43
CA ASN A 13 37.91 13.27 -14.72
C ASN A 13 37.72 11.75 -14.64
N LEU A 14 38.17 11.15 -13.56
CA LEU A 14 37.75 9.82 -13.16
C LEU A 14 36.21 9.89 -13.06
N LYS A 15 35.51 9.31 -14.03
CA LYS A 15 34.07 9.07 -13.91
C LYS A 15 33.86 8.30 -12.61
N MET A 16 33.37 8.98 -11.58
CA MET A 16 33.02 8.29 -10.35
C MET A 16 31.95 7.25 -10.68
N ALA A 17 32.19 6.01 -10.23
CA ALA A 17 31.21 4.96 -10.37
C ALA A 17 29.87 5.42 -9.77
N ASP A 18 28.78 5.02 -10.41
CA ASP A 18 27.44 5.34 -9.91
C ASP A 18 27.28 4.92 -8.43
N ALA A 19 26.86 5.84 -7.58
CA ALA A 19 26.71 5.59 -6.15
C ALA A 19 25.68 4.48 -5.82
N ASN A 20 24.80 4.17 -6.78
CA ASN A 20 23.76 3.15 -6.64
C ASN A 20 24.19 1.76 -7.14
N LEU A 21 25.46 1.56 -7.50
CA LEU A 21 25.98 0.22 -7.84
C LEU A 21 26.06 -0.66 -6.59
N ILE A 22 25.55 -1.88 -6.70
CA ILE A 22 25.69 -2.91 -5.66
C ILE A 22 27.14 -3.42 -5.70
N LYS A 23 27.88 -3.23 -4.60
CA LYS A 23 29.28 -3.61 -4.42
C LYS A 23 29.37 -4.84 -3.49
N LYS A 24 30.53 -5.47 -3.42
CA LYS A 24 30.83 -6.63 -2.54
C LYS A 24 30.41 -6.43 -1.08
N GLN A 25 30.53 -5.21 -0.55
CA GLN A 25 30.23 -4.88 0.84
C GLN A 25 28.72 -4.76 1.14
N ASP A 26 27.89 -4.69 0.11
CA ASP A 26 26.44 -4.55 0.24
C ASP A 26 25.73 -5.91 0.41
N LEU A 27 26.46 -7.03 0.24
CA LEU A 27 25.93 -8.41 0.25
C LEU A 27 26.42 -9.19 1.47
N LYS A 28 25.50 -9.76 2.26
CA LYS A 28 25.84 -10.44 3.52
C LYS A 28 25.45 -11.92 3.66
N TYR A 29 24.33 -12.40 3.10
CA TYR A 29 23.86 -13.81 3.27
C TYR A 29 23.05 -14.35 2.05
N PRO A 30 23.10 -15.68 1.77
CA PRO A 30 22.37 -16.30 0.65
C PRO A 30 20.97 -16.82 1.04
N ILE A 31 19.93 -16.48 0.28
CA ILE A 31 18.60 -17.10 0.32
C ILE A 31 18.03 -17.13 -1.10
N THR A 32 17.57 -18.31 -1.55
CA THR A 32 17.05 -18.49 -2.91
C THR A 32 15.52 -18.51 -2.89
N VAL A 33 14.87 -17.51 -3.49
CA VAL A 33 13.39 -17.40 -3.59
C VAL A 33 13.01 -16.89 -4.98
N ASP A 34 11.87 -17.36 -5.52
CA ASP A 34 11.28 -16.82 -6.75
C ASP A 34 10.55 -15.50 -6.42
N VAL A 35 11.20 -14.38 -6.70
CA VAL A 35 10.80 -13.03 -6.29
C VAL A 35 9.45 -12.61 -6.82
N THR A 36 9.20 -12.85 -8.10
CA THR A 36 7.97 -12.39 -8.75
C THR A 36 6.75 -13.20 -8.30
N ASN A 37 6.90 -14.50 -8.13
CA ASN A 37 5.85 -15.37 -7.60
C ASN A 37 5.51 -15.02 -6.16
N THR A 38 6.52 -14.83 -5.33
CA THR A 38 6.35 -14.45 -3.92
C THR A 38 5.62 -13.11 -3.79
N PHE A 39 5.97 -12.11 -4.62
CA PHE A 39 5.27 -10.84 -4.63
C PHE A 39 3.79 -11.00 -4.97
N GLN A 40 3.47 -11.75 -6.02
CA GLN A 40 2.08 -11.93 -6.46
C GLN A 40 1.25 -12.73 -5.47
N GLU A 41 1.82 -13.76 -4.86
CA GLU A 41 1.14 -14.48 -3.79
C GLU A 41 0.88 -13.60 -2.56
N ASN A 42 1.83 -12.76 -2.18
CA ASN A 42 1.65 -11.81 -1.10
C ASN A 42 0.56 -10.80 -1.42
N VAL A 43 0.52 -10.27 -2.65
CA VAL A 43 -0.56 -9.37 -3.09
C VAL A 43 -1.91 -10.10 -3.08
N ARG A 44 -1.98 -11.33 -3.59
CA ARG A 44 -3.21 -12.11 -3.59
C ARG A 44 -3.72 -12.33 -2.17
N LYS A 45 -2.87 -12.78 -1.25
CA LYS A 45 -3.21 -12.97 0.16
C LYS A 45 -3.68 -11.67 0.82
N MET A 46 -3.00 -10.55 0.54
CA MET A 46 -3.41 -9.24 1.04
C MET A 46 -4.81 -8.86 0.54
N LEU A 47 -5.09 -9.01 -0.76
CA LEU A 47 -6.39 -8.67 -1.34
C LEU A 47 -7.50 -9.58 -0.81
N GLU A 48 -7.21 -10.85 -0.57
CA GLU A 48 -8.15 -11.81 0.02
C GLU A 48 -8.47 -11.43 1.49
N LEU A 49 -7.45 -11.12 2.28
CA LEU A 49 -7.62 -10.70 3.68
C LEU A 49 -8.31 -9.34 3.81
N LEU A 50 -8.03 -8.42 2.90
CA LEU A 50 -8.75 -7.15 2.78
C LEU A 50 -10.16 -7.32 2.18
N GLY A 51 -10.51 -8.51 1.70
CA GLY A 51 -11.79 -8.74 1.01
C GLY A 51 -11.97 -7.90 -0.25
N VAL A 52 -10.88 -7.45 -0.88
CA VAL A 52 -10.94 -6.60 -2.07
C VAL A 52 -11.41 -7.41 -3.27
N THR A 53 -12.62 -7.15 -3.72
CA THR A 53 -13.22 -7.79 -4.90
C THR A 53 -13.01 -6.98 -6.17
N ARG A 54 -12.91 -5.65 -6.05
CA ARG A 54 -12.83 -4.73 -7.20
C ARG A 54 -11.37 -4.46 -7.58
N LYS A 55 -11.04 -4.88 -8.83
CA LYS A 55 -9.73 -4.66 -9.44
C LYS A 55 -9.93 -3.97 -10.77
N ILE A 56 -9.24 -2.87 -11.01
CA ILE A 56 -9.38 -2.05 -12.22
C ILE A 56 -8.03 -1.94 -12.89
N SER A 57 -7.93 -2.43 -14.14
CA SER A 57 -6.74 -2.23 -14.96
C SER A 57 -6.83 -0.86 -15.63
N LEU A 58 -5.78 -0.07 -15.49
CA LEU A 58 -5.70 1.30 -16.01
C LEU A 58 -4.41 1.47 -16.82
N THR A 59 -4.37 2.52 -17.63
CA THR A 59 -3.15 2.97 -18.32
C THR A 59 -2.40 4.00 -17.47
N ASN A 60 -1.10 4.13 -17.72
CA ASN A 60 -0.29 5.16 -17.06
C ASN A 60 -0.85 6.56 -17.36
N GLY A 61 -0.91 7.41 -16.34
CA GLY A 61 -1.50 8.74 -16.43
C GLY A 61 -3.03 8.78 -16.27
N SER A 62 -3.69 7.62 -16.09
CA SER A 62 -5.13 7.61 -15.82
C SER A 62 -5.44 8.25 -14.48
N THR A 63 -6.46 9.11 -14.47
CA THR A 63 -6.88 9.86 -13.30
C THR A 63 -8.05 9.17 -12.61
N ILE A 64 -7.91 8.89 -11.32
CA ILE A 64 -8.95 8.33 -10.45
C ILE A 64 -9.53 9.48 -9.64
N ARG A 65 -10.82 9.75 -9.81
CA ARG A 65 -11.57 10.74 -9.04
C ARG A 65 -12.28 10.06 -7.89
N ILE A 66 -12.01 10.52 -6.67
CA ILE A 66 -12.60 9.99 -5.44
C ILE A 66 -13.64 11.00 -4.97
N TYR A 67 -14.85 10.52 -4.72
CA TYR A 67 -16.02 11.35 -4.39
C TYR A 67 -16.47 11.12 -2.96
N ASP A 68 -17.17 12.12 -2.42
CA ASP A 68 -17.99 11.94 -1.22
C ASP A 68 -19.32 11.22 -1.57
N LYS A 69 -20.10 10.89 -0.55
CA LYS A 69 -21.44 10.32 -0.72
C LYS A 69 -22.36 11.31 -1.47
N TYR A 70 -23.40 10.77 -2.06
CA TYR A 70 -24.46 11.61 -2.65
C TYR A 70 -25.18 12.41 -1.57
N ASP A 71 -25.32 13.70 -1.79
CA ASP A 71 -26.18 14.58 -1.01
C ASP A 71 -27.51 14.68 -1.72
N VAL A 72 -28.55 14.15 -1.08
CA VAL A 72 -29.89 14.03 -1.67
C VAL A 72 -30.83 14.95 -0.90
N THR A 73 -31.33 15.94 -1.57
CA THR A 73 -32.42 16.81 -1.06
C THR A 73 -33.71 16.41 -1.75
N LEU A 74 -34.55 15.70 -1.02
CA LEU A 74 -35.89 15.36 -1.51
C LEU A 74 -36.81 16.59 -1.41
N ALA A 75 -37.57 16.85 -2.47
CA ALA A 75 -38.65 17.80 -2.44
C ALA A 75 -39.89 17.13 -1.77
N ASP A 76 -40.87 17.94 -1.40
CA ASP A 76 -42.08 17.41 -0.80
C ASP A 76 -42.77 16.46 -1.78
N GLY A 77 -43.00 15.22 -1.32
CA GLY A 77 -43.69 14.18 -2.09
C GLY A 77 -45.23 14.21 -1.91
N ASN A 78 -45.75 14.99 -0.96
CA ASN A 78 -47.16 15.13 -0.72
C ASN A 78 -47.73 16.22 -1.61
N VAL A 79 -47.97 15.89 -2.89
CA VAL A 79 -48.47 16.83 -3.89
C VAL A 79 -49.94 16.51 -4.15
N ALA A 80 -50.78 17.54 -4.22
CA ALA A 80 -52.18 17.35 -4.50
C ALA A 80 -52.40 16.86 -5.94
N GLU A 81 -53.58 16.24 -6.17
CA GLU A 81 -53.94 15.74 -7.50
C GLU A 81 -53.98 16.90 -8.51
N GLY A 82 -53.24 16.78 -9.61
CA GLY A 82 -53.14 17.79 -10.66
C GLY A 82 -52.09 18.88 -10.43
N GLU A 83 -51.39 18.89 -9.30
CA GLU A 83 -50.28 19.81 -9.07
C GLU A 83 -48.94 19.33 -9.66
N THR A 84 -48.05 20.28 -9.96
CA THR A 84 -46.74 19.96 -10.49
C THR A 84 -45.84 19.42 -9.38
N ILE A 85 -45.29 18.21 -9.56
CA ILE A 85 -44.39 17.57 -8.61
C ILE A 85 -43.05 18.36 -8.58
N PRO A 86 -42.63 18.85 -7.41
CA PRO A 86 -41.37 19.60 -7.29
C PRO A 86 -40.14 18.68 -7.49
N LEU A 87 -39.05 19.24 -8.06
CA LEU A 87 -37.85 18.47 -8.38
C LEU A 87 -36.99 18.25 -7.13
N SER A 88 -36.70 16.99 -6.86
CA SER A 88 -35.65 16.60 -5.93
C SER A 88 -34.26 16.83 -6.54
N LYS A 89 -33.27 17.15 -5.73
CA LYS A 89 -31.89 17.44 -6.16
C LYS A 89 -30.93 16.42 -5.58
N VAL A 90 -30.09 15.87 -6.45
CA VAL A 90 -28.97 14.99 -6.05
C VAL A 90 -27.67 15.64 -6.47
N THR A 91 -26.76 15.83 -5.52
CA THR A 91 -25.43 16.37 -5.76
C THR A 91 -24.36 15.44 -5.25
N ARG A 92 -23.21 15.43 -5.93
CA ARG A 92 -22.02 14.68 -5.51
C ARG A 92 -20.80 15.57 -5.68
N LYS A 93 -19.99 15.69 -4.63
CA LYS A 93 -18.78 16.49 -4.66
C LYS A 93 -17.54 15.61 -4.87
N GLU A 94 -16.69 16.00 -5.80
CA GLU A 94 -15.34 15.44 -5.94
C GLU A 94 -14.48 15.95 -4.78
N LYS A 95 -13.80 15.06 -4.09
CA LYS A 95 -12.99 15.40 -2.92
C LYS A 95 -11.52 15.35 -3.19
N THR A 96 -11.08 14.34 -3.93
CA THR A 96 -9.66 14.21 -4.28
C THR A 96 -9.50 13.46 -5.59
N THR A 97 -8.43 13.81 -6.28
CA THR A 97 -8.05 13.18 -7.54
C THR A 97 -6.68 12.53 -7.34
N LYS A 98 -6.53 11.30 -7.81
CA LYS A 98 -5.26 10.57 -7.81
C LYS A 98 -4.95 10.11 -9.22
N GLU A 99 -3.70 10.28 -9.62
CA GLU A 99 -3.19 9.75 -10.86
C GLU A 99 -2.44 8.45 -10.59
N ILE A 100 -2.70 7.43 -11.41
CA ILE A 100 -1.92 6.20 -11.38
C ILE A 100 -0.68 6.36 -12.25
N THR A 101 0.49 6.16 -11.65
CA THR A 101 1.78 6.30 -12.32
C THR A 101 2.56 5.00 -12.31
N LEU A 102 3.27 4.75 -13.40
CA LEU A 102 4.17 3.60 -13.49
C LEU A 102 5.47 3.92 -12.74
N LYS A 103 5.69 3.26 -11.61
CA LYS A 103 6.94 3.31 -10.86
C LYS A 103 7.98 2.40 -11.52
N LYS A 104 9.19 2.91 -11.69
CA LYS A 104 10.30 2.22 -12.35
C LYS A 104 11.51 2.23 -11.44
N TYR A 105 12.07 1.06 -11.18
CA TYR A 105 13.27 0.89 -10.36
C TYR A 105 14.31 0.12 -11.14
N ARG A 106 15.56 0.57 -11.09
CA ARG A 106 16.70 -0.09 -11.71
C ARG A 106 17.79 -0.28 -10.68
N LYS A 107 18.33 -1.47 -10.58
CA LYS A 107 19.57 -1.75 -9.86
C LYS A 107 20.62 -2.32 -10.80
N ALA A 108 21.88 -2.16 -10.44
CA ALA A 108 23.01 -2.74 -11.16
C ALA A 108 23.92 -3.45 -10.17
N THR A 109 24.31 -4.67 -10.52
CA THR A 109 25.22 -5.53 -9.74
C THR A 109 26.51 -5.72 -10.52
N THR A 110 27.65 -5.45 -9.93
CA THR A 110 28.95 -5.52 -10.61
C THR A 110 29.41 -6.96 -10.84
N ALA A 111 30.25 -7.17 -11.84
CA ALA A 111 30.85 -8.47 -12.15
C ALA A 111 31.65 -9.02 -10.95
N GLU A 112 32.35 -8.16 -10.22
CA GLU A 112 33.13 -8.52 -9.03
C GLU A 112 32.22 -9.04 -7.90
N ALA A 113 31.03 -8.40 -7.71
CA ALA A 113 30.08 -8.87 -6.73
C ALA A 113 29.51 -10.25 -7.11
N VAL A 114 29.20 -10.46 -8.39
CA VAL A 114 28.75 -11.77 -8.90
C VAL A 114 29.82 -12.82 -8.77
N GLN A 115 31.08 -12.49 -9.05
CA GLN A 115 32.21 -13.43 -8.92
C GLN A 115 32.47 -13.83 -7.46
N MET A 116 32.33 -12.88 -6.52
CA MET A 116 32.65 -13.15 -5.11
C MET A 116 31.55 -13.89 -4.37
N TYR A 117 30.29 -13.56 -4.64
CA TYR A 117 29.15 -14.06 -3.87
C TYR A 117 28.24 -15.01 -4.66
N GLY A 118 28.49 -15.16 -5.97
CA GLY A 118 27.63 -15.91 -6.87
C GLY A 118 26.41 -15.10 -7.36
N SER A 119 25.89 -15.50 -8.52
CA SER A 119 24.76 -14.81 -9.17
C SER A 119 23.49 -14.83 -8.31
N ASN A 120 23.26 -15.92 -7.57
CA ASN A 120 22.08 -16.07 -6.74
C ASN A 120 22.02 -15.02 -5.63
N GLU A 121 23.12 -14.83 -4.90
CA GLU A 121 23.18 -13.85 -3.82
C GLU A 121 23.25 -12.42 -4.34
N ALA A 122 24.09 -12.20 -5.32
CA ALA A 122 24.33 -10.89 -5.85
C ALA A 122 23.15 -10.30 -6.63
N VAL A 123 22.32 -11.12 -7.27
CA VAL A 123 21.22 -10.67 -8.12
C VAL A 123 19.88 -11.00 -7.47
N THR A 124 19.57 -12.26 -7.19
CA THR A 124 18.25 -12.70 -6.72
C THR A 124 17.89 -12.16 -5.36
N ASN A 125 18.79 -12.27 -4.35
CA ASN A 125 18.50 -11.78 -2.99
C ASN A 125 18.35 -10.27 -2.93
N THR A 126 19.11 -9.56 -3.77
CA THR A 126 18.97 -8.10 -3.87
C THR A 126 17.72 -7.68 -4.63
N ASP A 127 17.20 -8.53 -5.53
CA ASP A 127 15.89 -8.35 -6.17
C ASP A 127 14.75 -8.50 -5.15
N ASP A 128 14.84 -9.53 -4.29
CA ASP A 128 13.89 -9.72 -3.19
C ASP A 128 13.82 -8.50 -2.27
N ALA A 129 14.95 -7.95 -1.90
CA ALA A 129 15.01 -6.75 -1.07
C ALA A 129 14.37 -5.54 -1.76
N LEU A 130 14.58 -5.38 -3.07
CA LEU A 130 13.97 -4.32 -3.88
C LEU A 130 12.45 -4.46 -3.90
N VAL A 131 11.94 -5.68 -4.10
CA VAL A 131 10.51 -5.99 -4.12
C VAL A 131 9.86 -5.77 -2.76
N GLN A 132 10.52 -6.18 -1.67
CA GLN A 132 10.04 -5.92 -0.30
C GLN A 132 9.93 -4.41 -0.03
N LYS A 133 10.88 -3.63 -0.52
CA LYS A 133 10.83 -2.17 -0.40
C LYS A 133 9.65 -1.58 -1.17
N LEU A 134 9.40 -2.06 -2.39
CA LEU A 134 8.23 -1.67 -3.19
C LEU A 134 6.92 -2.00 -2.47
N GLN A 135 6.79 -3.19 -1.88
CA GLN A 135 5.62 -3.58 -1.08
C GLN A 135 5.38 -2.61 0.07
N LYS A 136 6.46 -2.21 0.76
CA LYS A 136 6.36 -1.24 1.85
C LYS A 136 5.90 0.14 1.37
N GLU A 137 6.34 0.58 0.19
CA GLU A 137 5.90 1.86 -0.40
C GLU A 137 4.42 1.82 -0.78
N ILE A 138 3.95 0.76 -1.45
CA ILE A 138 2.53 0.60 -1.81
C ILE A 138 1.65 0.64 -0.56
N ARG A 139 2.05 -0.05 0.50
CA ARG A 139 1.32 -0.03 1.77
C ARG A 139 1.28 1.36 2.39
N LYS A 140 2.40 2.06 2.41
CA LYS A 140 2.49 3.43 2.95
C LYS A 140 1.62 4.42 2.16
N ASP A 141 1.61 4.31 0.83
CA ASP A 141 0.77 5.12 -0.05
C ASP A 141 -0.72 4.89 0.26
N PHE A 142 -1.12 3.62 0.46
CA PHE A 142 -2.49 3.27 0.84
C PHE A 142 -2.89 3.84 2.20
N VAL A 143 -2.05 3.67 3.25
CA VAL A 143 -2.34 4.23 4.58
C VAL A 143 -2.38 5.76 4.55
N THR A 144 -1.52 6.39 3.75
CA THR A 144 -1.56 7.85 3.58
C THR A 144 -2.87 8.29 2.96
N LEU A 145 -3.36 7.56 1.96
CA LEU A 145 -4.66 7.85 1.34
C LEU A 145 -5.82 7.59 2.30
N LEU A 146 -5.77 6.52 3.08
CA LEU A 146 -6.76 6.22 4.12
C LEU A 146 -6.87 7.39 5.12
N LYS A 147 -5.75 7.97 5.52
CA LYS A 147 -5.72 9.13 6.44
C LYS A 147 -6.35 10.40 5.87
N THR A 148 -6.44 10.56 4.56
CA THR A 148 -7.06 11.76 3.96
C THR A 148 -8.59 11.79 4.14
N GLY A 149 -9.24 10.64 4.37
CA GLY A 149 -10.68 10.54 4.54
C GLY A 149 -11.23 10.93 5.91
N SER A 150 -10.38 11.17 6.88
CA SER A 150 -10.73 11.14 8.31
C SER A 150 -11.37 12.38 8.93
N THR A 151 -11.67 13.41 8.19
CA THR A 151 -12.11 14.66 8.82
C THR A 151 -13.54 14.61 9.36
N THR A 152 -14.37 13.69 8.88
CA THR A 152 -15.81 13.67 9.14
C THR A 152 -16.25 12.69 10.22
N GLN A 153 -15.61 11.54 10.34
CA GLN A 153 -16.07 10.46 11.23
C GLN A 153 -15.06 10.18 12.35
N LYS A 154 -15.23 10.87 13.46
CA LYS A 154 -14.43 10.66 14.68
C LYS A 154 -15.23 9.92 15.73
N ALA A 155 -14.59 8.97 16.42
CA ALA A 155 -15.15 8.27 17.58
C ALA A 155 -14.11 8.15 18.70
N LEU A 156 -14.58 7.79 19.86
CA LEU A 156 -13.76 7.46 21.03
C LEU A 156 -14.10 6.03 21.45
N GLY A 157 -13.12 5.29 21.89
CA GLY A 157 -13.31 3.94 22.40
C GLY A 157 -12.42 3.67 23.61
N ASN A 158 -12.99 3.03 24.63
CA ASN A 158 -12.27 2.68 25.86
C ASN A 158 -11.45 1.39 25.61
N GLY A 159 -10.14 1.52 25.59
CA GLY A 159 -9.24 0.46 25.18
C GLY A 159 -9.38 0.09 23.68
N LEU A 160 -8.57 -0.85 23.22
CA LEU A 160 -8.61 -1.31 21.82
C LEU A 160 -9.97 -1.94 21.50
N GLN A 161 -10.52 -2.76 22.38
CA GLN A 161 -11.81 -3.43 22.18
C GLN A 161 -12.96 -2.45 22.03
N GLY A 162 -13.04 -1.44 22.90
CA GLY A 162 -14.04 -0.39 22.82
C GLY A 162 -13.89 0.47 21.56
N ALA A 163 -12.66 0.72 21.13
CA ALA A 163 -12.39 1.44 19.89
C ALA A 163 -12.84 0.63 18.65
N VAL A 164 -12.57 -0.68 18.62
CA VAL A 164 -13.03 -1.59 17.56
C VAL A 164 -14.56 -1.64 17.51
N ALA A 165 -15.24 -1.78 18.64
CA ALA A 165 -16.69 -1.80 18.71
C ALA A 165 -17.30 -0.46 18.24
N SER A 166 -16.72 0.66 18.64
CA SER A 166 -17.14 2.00 18.18
C SER A 166 -16.95 2.20 16.66
N ALA A 167 -15.84 1.69 16.13
CA ALA A 167 -15.56 1.72 14.70
C ALA A 167 -16.59 0.90 13.92
N TRP A 168 -16.83 -0.33 14.36
CA TRP A 168 -17.82 -1.24 13.77
C TRP A 168 -19.22 -0.62 13.77
N GLY A 169 -19.70 -0.14 14.91
CA GLY A 169 -21.04 0.47 15.02
C GLY A 169 -21.22 1.68 14.10
N LYS A 170 -20.19 2.53 13.99
CA LYS A 170 -20.25 3.66 13.05
C LYS A 170 -20.22 3.24 11.59
N LEU A 171 -19.45 2.24 11.23
CA LEU A 171 -19.41 1.72 9.85
C LEU A 171 -20.76 1.08 9.47
N GLN A 172 -21.40 0.32 10.40
CA GLN A 172 -22.73 -0.23 10.16
C GLN A 172 -23.74 0.88 9.87
N ALA A 173 -23.73 1.96 10.65
CA ALA A 173 -24.63 3.11 10.43
C ALA A 173 -24.34 3.85 9.11
N LEU A 174 -23.05 3.94 8.70
CA LEU A 174 -22.67 4.61 7.44
C LEU A 174 -23.02 3.80 6.19
N PHE A 175 -23.06 2.48 6.31
CA PHE A 175 -23.34 1.53 5.25
C PHE A 175 -24.63 0.75 5.46
N GLU A 176 -25.59 1.29 6.25
CA GLU A 176 -26.89 0.67 6.56
C GLU A 176 -27.65 0.26 5.31
N ASP A 177 -27.62 1.10 4.27
CA ASP A 177 -28.27 0.84 2.98
C ASP A 177 -27.69 -0.38 2.22
N PHE A 178 -26.51 -0.85 2.58
CA PHE A 178 -25.82 -1.98 1.94
C PHE A 178 -25.88 -3.27 2.77
N GLY A 179 -26.56 -3.26 3.90
CA GLY A 179 -26.68 -4.40 4.82
C GLY A 179 -25.47 -4.55 5.76
N SER A 180 -25.40 -5.67 6.48
CA SER A 180 -24.30 -5.94 7.43
C SER A 180 -22.97 -6.04 6.69
N GLN A 181 -22.02 -5.19 7.08
CA GLN A 181 -20.72 -5.07 6.42
C GLN A 181 -19.61 -5.65 7.28
N ARG A 182 -18.74 -6.41 6.63
CA ARG A 182 -17.45 -6.80 7.21
C ARG A 182 -16.61 -5.56 7.42
N CYS A 183 -15.95 -5.44 8.59
CA CYS A 183 -15.10 -4.31 8.91
C CYS A 183 -13.62 -4.65 8.83
N ILE A 184 -12.84 -3.74 8.28
CA ILE A 184 -11.38 -3.79 8.28
C ILE A 184 -10.86 -2.65 9.13
N ILE A 185 -10.03 -2.98 10.11
CA ILE A 185 -9.48 -2.04 11.07
C ILE A 185 -7.97 -2.06 10.98
N PHE A 186 -7.38 -0.89 10.84
CA PHE A 186 -5.94 -0.68 10.85
C PHE A 186 -5.53 -0.13 12.21
N ALA A 187 -4.58 -0.78 12.88
CA ALA A 187 -4.11 -0.40 14.21
C ALA A 187 -2.59 -0.49 14.33
N ASN A 188 -2.02 0.25 15.27
CA ASN A 188 -0.60 0.17 15.58
C ASN A 188 -0.28 -1.16 16.30
N PRO A 189 0.82 -1.85 15.98
CA PRO A 189 1.20 -3.09 16.65
C PRO A 189 1.41 -2.92 18.17
N LEU A 190 1.79 -1.74 18.65
CA LEU A 190 1.94 -1.48 20.09
C LEU A 190 0.58 -1.49 20.81
N ASP A 191 -0.46 -0.92 20.19
CA ASP A 191 -1.81 -0.94 20.76
C ASP A 191 -2.39 -2.35 20.77
N ILE A 192 -2.10 -3.12 19.73
CA ILE A 192 -2.47 -4.54 19.62
C ILE A 192 -1.75 -5.35 20.71
N ALA A 193 -0.44 -5.14 20.90
CA ALA A 193 0.36 -5.85 21.90
C ALA A 193 -0.12 -5.59 23.34
N LYS A 194 -0.51 -4.35 23.66
CA LYS A 194 -1.12 -4.01 24.96
C LYS A 194 -2.39 -4.84 25.24
N TYR A 195 -3.16 -5.11 24.19
CA TYR A 195 -4.39 -5.89 24.30
C TYR A 195 -4.14 -7.41 24.34
N LEU A 196 -3.17 -7.89 23.53
CA LEU A 196 -2.87 -9.33 23.39
C LEU A 196 -2.21 -9.95 24.61
N GLY A 197 -1.72 -9.16 25.57
CA GLY A 197 -1.00 -9.65 26.74
C GLY A 197 -1.71 -10.77 27.54
N ASN A 198 -3.03 -10.93 27.34
CA ASN A 198 -3.86 -11.93 28.03
C ASN A 198 -4.79 -12.73 27.09
N ALA A 199 -4.69 -12.58 25.77
CA ALA A 199 -5.61 -13.21 24.82
C ALA A 199 -4.90 -14.16 23.85
N ASN A 200 -5.45 -15.37 23.68
CA ASN A 200 -4.95 -16.36 22.74
C ASN A 200 -5.62 -16.13 21.38
N ILE A 201 -4.95 -15.41 20.47
CA ILE A 201 -5.51 -14.99 19.17
C ILE A 201 -4.65 -15.49 18.04
N THR A 202 -5.29 -16.05 16.99
CA THR A 202 -4.61 -16.53 15.77
C THR A 202 -4.26 -15.37 14.88
N THR A 203 -2.99 -15.27 14.48
CA THR A 203 -2.48 -14.24 13.57
C THR A 203 -2.13 -14.82 12.22
N GLN A 204 -2.35 -14.05 11.15
CA GLN A 204 -1.88 -14.35 9.80
C GLN A 204 -1.03 -13.19 9.30
N THR A 205 -0.03 -13.47 8.47
CA THR A 205 0.86 -12.44 7.92
C THR A 205 0.80 -12.46 6.40
N ALA A 206 0.57 -11.31 5.78
CA ALA A 206 0.66 -11.13 4.33
C ALA A 206 1.13 -9.72 3.98
N PHE A 207 1.93 -9.59 2.94
CA PHE A 207 2.42 -8.30 2.43
C PHE A 207 3.09 -7.41 3.51
N GLY A 208 3.74 -8.05 4.51
CA GLY A 208 4.38 -7.36 5.64
C GLY A 208 3.42 -6.76 6.67
N MET A 209 2.16 -7.17 6.66
CA MET A 209 1.16 -6.80 7.67
C MET A 209 0.69 -8.05 8.43
N THR A 210 0.40 -7.88 9.72
CA THR A 210 -0.19 -8.93 10.55
C THR A 210 -1.69 -8.71 10.64
N PHE A 211 -2.45 -9.76 10.35
CA PHE A 211 -3.91 -9.79 10.35
C PHE A 211 -4.39 -10.58 11.56
N ILE A 212 -5.36 -10.05 12.26
CA ILE A 212 -5.97 -10.65 13.44
C ILE A 212 -7.47 -10.74 13.20
N ASN A 213 -8.00 -11.96 13.20
CA ASN A 213 -9.43 -12.15 13.19
C ASN A 213 -9.94 -12.04 14.64
N ALA A 214 -10.41 -10.86 15.00
CA ALA A 214 -11.00 -10.59 16.30
C ALA A 214 -12.43 -10.10 16.09
N PHE A 215 -13.34 -10.57 16.90
CA PHE A 215 -14.78 -10.24 16.83
C PHE A 215 -15.49 -10.73 15.56
N THR A 216 -16.80 -10.88 15.60
CA THR A 216 -17.63 -11.25 14.47
C THR A 216 -17.42 -10.29 13.31
N ASP A 217 -16.98 -10.81 12.16
CA ASP A 217 -16.82 -10.10 10.88
C ASP A 217 -15.85 -8.89 10.87
N THR A 218 -14.91 -8.82 11.83
CA THR A 218 -13.93 -7.76 11.89
C THR A 218 -12.50 -8.30 11.72
N THR A 219 -11.77 -7.76 10.76
CA THR A 219 -10.35 -8.07 10.54
C THR A 219 -9.50 -6.89 11.01
N ILE A 220 -8.59 -7.12 11.97
CA ILE A 220 -7.65 -6.11 12.42
C ILE A 220 -6.31 -6.31 11.72
N ILE A 221 -5.80 -5.26 11.12
CA ILE A 221 -4.53 -5.23 10.38
C ILE A 221 -3.52 -4.41 11.18
N SER A 222 -2.42 -5.05 11.54
CA SER A 222 -1.31 -4.39 12.22
C SER A 222 -0.44 -3.63 11.23
N THR A 223 -0.24 -2.33 11.44
CA THR A 223 0.68 -1.50 10.65
C THR A 223 1.33 -0.40 11.48
N THR A 224 2.64 -0.25 11.34
CA THR A 224 3.42 0.82 11.98
C THR A 224 3.19 2.20 11.35
N ASP A 225 2.51 2.25 10.19
CA ASP A 225 2.22 3.51 9.49
C ASP A 225 1.07 4.30 10.16
N ILE A 226 0.37 3.70 11.14
CA ILE A 226 -0.65 4.34 11.98
C ILE A 226 -0.03 4.72 13.33
N ALA A 227 -0.38 5.91 13.83
CA ALA A 227 0.10 6.38 15.12
C ALA A 227 -0.49 5.54 16.26
N GLU A 228 0.26 5.40 17.37
CA GLU A 228 -0.21 4.77 18.59
C GLU A 228 -1.40 5.56 19.16
N GLY A 229 -2.36 4.86 19.73
CA GLY A 229 -3.58 5.44 20.28
C GLY A 229 -4.66 5.79 19.24
N GLU A 230 -4.49 5.36 17.99
CA GLU A 230 -5.46 5.58 16.92
C GLU A 230 -5.74 4.31 16.13
N ILE A 231 -6.99 4.10 15.77
CA ILE A 231 -7.38 3.10 14.77
C ILE A 231 -8.15 3.74 13.63
N TRP A 232 -8.04 3.11 12.48
CA TRP A 232 -8.71 3.54 11.26
C TRP A 232 -9.49 2.36 10.71
N ALA A 233 -10.73 2.57 10.36
CA ALA A 233 -11.62 1.51 9.92
C ALA A 233 -12.35 1.87 8.65
N THR A 234 -12.59 0.87 7.81
CA THR A 234 -13.40 0.96 6.59
C THR A 234 -14.00 -0.41 6.27
N VAL A 235 -14.82 -0.49 5.22
CA VAL A 235 -15.37 -1.76 4.74
C VAL A 235 -14.60 -2.25 3.51
N PRO A 236 -14.53 -3.57 3.26
CA PRO A 236 -13.85 -4.15 2.09
C PRO A 236 -14.32 -3.57 0.76
N GLU A 237 -15.63 -3.38 0.63
CA GLU A 237 -16.28 -2.89 -0.58
C GLU A 237 -15.84 -1.47 -0.96
N ASN A 238 -15.36 -0.73 0.04
CA ASN A 238 -14.84 0.62 -0.16
C ASN A 238 -13.38 0.63 -0.65
N ILE A 239 -12.69 -0.52 -0.62
CA ILE A 239 -11.30 -0.63 -1.04
C ILE A 239 -11.24 -1.14 -2.49
N VAL A 240 -10.54 -0.40 -3.35
CA VAL A 240 -10.35 -0.74 -4.75
C VAL A 240 -8.87 -0.81 -5.07
N LEU A 241 -8.48 -1.82 -5.85
CA LEU A 241 -7.15 -1.93 -6.43
C LEU A 241 -7.17 -1.41 -7.87
N ALA A 242 -6.49 -0.32 -8.13
CA ALA A 242 -6.11 0.09 -9.48
C ALA A 242 -4.70 -0.40 -9.81
N TYR A 243 -4.48 -0.91 -11.01
CA TYR A 243 -3.15 -1.36 -11.43
C TYR A 243 -2.91 -1.13 -12.91
N ILE A 244 -1.64 -0.93 -13.26
CA ILE A 244 -1.16 -0.92 -14.63
C ILE A 244 -0.66 -2.33 -14.95
N ASN A 245 -1.15 -2.93 -16.02
CA ASN A 245 -0.70 -4.27 -16.41
C ASN A 245 0.75 -4.21 -16.90
N ALA A 246 1.67 -4.71 -16.09
CA ALA A 246 3.11 -4.68 -16.37
C ALA A 246 3.60 -5.92 -17.14
N THR A 247 2.74 -6.90 -17.47
CA THR A 247 3.17 -8.15 -18.10
C THR A 247 2.52 -8.43 -19.46
N ASN A 248 1.27 -8.00 -19.65
CA ASN A 248 0.49 -8.27 -20.88
C ASN A 248 0.23 -6.99 -21.69
N SER A 249 1.21 -6.11 -21.81
CA SER A 249 1.13 -4.86 -22.54
C SER A 249 2.21 -4.79 -23.64
N GLU A 250 2.06 -3.88 -24.60
CA GLU A 250 3.12 -3.59 -25.59
C GLU A 250 4.42 -3.19 -24.88
N MET A 251 4.31 -2.37 -23.82
CA MET A 251 5.43 -2.00 -22.98
C MET A 251 6.16 -3.22 -22.41
N ALA A 252 5.43 -4.23 -21.95
CA ALA A 252 6.04 -5.44 -21.40
C ALA A 252 6.82 -6.21 -22.45
N ARG A 253 6.34 -6.27 -23.69
CA ARG A 253 7.02 -6.92 -24.83
C ARG A 253 8.28 -6.15 -25.24
N GLU A 254 8.21 -4.84 -25.36
CA GLU A 254 9.34 -3.99 -25.74
C GLU A 254 10.49 -4.03 -24.70
N PHE A 255 10.15 -4.04 -23.42
CA PHE A 255 11.14 -4.09 -22.34
C PHE A 255 11.48 -5.52 -21.89
N GLY A 256 10.92 -6.56 -22.50
CA GLY A 256 11.16 -7.96 -22.14
C GLY A 256 10.78 -8.24 -20.67
N LEU A 257 9.72 -7.59 -20.18
CA LEU A 257 9.30 -7.75 -18.79
C LEU A 257 8.67 -9.12 -18.58
N ASN A 258 9.27 -9.89 -17.72
CA ASN A 258 8.72 -11.15 -17.25
C ASN A 258 7.91 -10.91 -15.98
N GLY A 259 6.75 -11.53 -15.90
CA GLY A 259 5.91 -11.50 -14.72
C GLY A 259 4.95 -12.67 -14.77
N VAL A 260 4.57 -13.15 -13.59
CA VAL A 260 3.67 -14.31 -13.47
C VAL A 260 2.31 -13.81 -12.97
N GLY A 261 1.23 -14.36 -13.52
CA GLY A 261 -0.12 -14.17 -13.00
C GLY A 261 -0.79 -12.85 -13.41
N LEU A 262 -1.21 -12.04 -12.46
CA LEU A 262 -2.11 -10.90 -12.67
C LEU A 262 -1.45 -9.62 -13.21
N GLY A 263 -0.14 -9.63 -13.46
CA GLY A 263 0.56 -8.52 -14.10
C GLY A 263 0.79 -7.28 -13.23
N TYR A 264 0.78 -7.41 -11.92
CA TYR A 264 1.00 -6.27 -11.01
C TYR A 264 2.43 -5.76 -11.01
N ILE A 265 3.38 -6.62 -11.36
CA ILE A 265 4.80 -6.33 -11.42
C ILE A 265 5.41 -6.98 -12.66
N GLY A 266 6.29 -6.27 -13.33
CA GLY A 266 7.13 -6.78 -14.41
C GLY A 266 8.59 -6.60 -14.06
N MET A 267 9.41 -7.62 -14.29
CA MET A 267 10.84 -7.59 -14.02
C MET A 267 11.60 -8.12 -15.22
N THR A 268 12.74 -7.54 -15.54
CA THR A 268 13.68 -8.06 -16.52
C THR A 268 15.11 -7.87 -16.06
N HIS A 269 15.97 -8.79 -16.51
CA HIS A 269 17.42 -8.73 -16.28
C HIS A 269 18.12 -8.52 -17.63
N PHE A 270 19.09 -7.66 -17.65
CA PHE A 270 19.91 -7.44 -18.84
C PHE A 270 21.36 -7.15 -18.45
N LEU A 271 22.27 -7.44 -19.36
CA LEU A 271 23.71 -7.22 -19.16
C LEU A 271 24.08 -5.87 -19.79
N ASP A 272 24.79 -5.07 -19.04
CA ASP A 272 25.45 -3.89 -19.56
C ASP A 272 26.95 -4.16 -19.66
N HIS A 273 27.40 -4.39 -20.89
CA HIS A 273 28.80 -4.69 -21.18
C HIS A 273 29.71 -3.48 -21.06
N THR A 274 29.17 -2.25 -21.09
CA THR A 274 29.96 -1.04 -20.98
C THR A 274 30.43 -0.79 -19.54
N SER A 275 29.68 -1.24 -18.57
CA SER A 275 29.98 -1.14 -17.15
C SER A 275 30.25 -2.49 -16.48
N ALA A 276 30.26 -3.59 -17.22
CA ALA A 276 30.39 -4.96 -16.72
C ALA A 276 29.45 -5.25 -15.54
N THR A 277 28.15 -4.90 -15.71
CA THR A 277 27.11 -5.07 -14.68
C THR A 277 25.95 -5.88 -15.19
N THR A 278 25.35 -6.68 -14.30
CA THR A 278 24.02 -7.24 -14.48
C THR A 278 23.00 -6.25 -13.90
N GLN A 279 22.07 -5.83 -14.71
CA GLN A 279 21.05 -4.85 -14.34
C GLN A 279 19.68 -5.51 -14.23
N THR A 280 18.94 -5.14 -13.20
CA THR A 280 17.54 -5.52 -13.02
C THR A 280 16.67 -4.29 -13.19
N LEU A 281 15.68 -4.35 -14.08
CA LEU A 281 14.63 -3.37 -14.24
C LEU A 281 13.34 -3.94 -13.67
N LEU A 282 12.72 -3.20 -12.76
CA LEU A 282 11.45 -3.54 -12.13
C LEU A 282 10.44 -2.43 -12.40
N MET A 283 9.29 -2.80 -12.90
CA MET A 283 8.19 -1.87 -13.15
C MET A 283 6.92 -2.34 -12.45
N SER A 284 6.23 -1.41 -11.79
CA SER A 284 4.96 -1.66 -11.12
C SER A 284 4.11 -0.40 -11.11
N GLY A 285 2.81 -0.56 -11.34
CA GLY A 285 1.84 0.50 -11.20
C GLY A 285 0.65 -0.03 -10.40
N MET A 286 0.74 0.02 -9.07
CA MET A 286 -0.33 -0.40 -8.17
C MET A 286 -0.72 0.76 -7.28
N LEU A 287 -2.03 0.96 -7.14
CA LEU A 287 -2.63 1.93 -6.23
C LEU A 287 -3.83 1.31 -5.54
N LEU A 288 -3.72 1.08 -4.24
CA LEU A 288 -4.86 0.78 -3.39
C LEU A 288 -5.50 2.11 -2.94
N TYR A 289 -6.79 2.25 -3.15
CA TYR A 289 -7.51 3.44 -2.74
C TYR A 289 -8.92 3.11 -2.21
N VAL A 290 -9.50 4.05 -1.50
CA VAL A 290 -10.87 3.96 -1.03
C VAL A 290 -11.77 4.76 -1.98
N GLU A 291 -12.90 4.17 -2.37
CA GLU A 291 -13.84 4.80 -3.31
C GLU A 291 -14.60 5.97 -2.67
N ARG A 292 -14.93 5.83 -1.37
CA ARG A 292 -15.65 6.83 -0.58
C ARG A 292 -14.82 7.22 0.63
N LEU A 293 -14.41 8.48 0.70
CA LEU A 293 -13.62 8.99 1.83
C LEU A 293 -14.47 9.19 3.09
N ASP A 294 -15.78 9.42 2.96
CA ASP A 294 -16.73 9.46 4.07
C ASP A 294 -16.99 8.09 4.70
N GLY A 295 -16.68 7.00 3.99
CA GLY A 295 -16.72 5.62 4.49
C GLY A 295 -15.49 5.20 5.32
N ILE A 296 -14.70 6.13 5.82
CA ILE A 296 -13.55 5.89 6.69
C ILE A 296 -13.85 6.44 8.07
N VAL A 297 -13.67 5.62 9.10
CA VAL A 297 -13.86 6.01 10.51
C VAL A 297 -12.52 6.03 11.21
N LYS A 298 -12.20 7.16 11.85
CA LYS A 298 -11.05 7.30 12.77
C LYS A 298 -11.55 7.21 14.19
N VAL A 299 -10.98 6.31 15.00
CA VAL A 299 -11.28 6.19 16.42
C VAL A 299 -10.01 6.45 17.23
N LYS A 300 -10.12 7.26 18.27
CA LYS A 300 -9.09 7.41 19.30
C LYS A 300 -9.29 6.33 20.36
N ILE A 301 -8.22 5.63 20.70
CA ILE A 301 -8.17 4.72 21.83
C ILE A 301 -7.98 5.59 23.09
N THR A 302 -8.92 5.53 24.04
CA THR A 302 -8.77 6.13 25.35
C THR A 302 -8.36 5.02 26.34
N GLU A 303 -7.43 5.30 27.22
CA GLU A 303 -7.12 4.34 28.28
C GLU A 303 -8.33 4.20 29.22
N PRO A 304 -8.68 2.98 29.65
CA PRO A 304 -9.71 2.79 30.68
C PRO A 304 -9.29 3.54 31.91
N ALA A 305 -10.21 4.32 32.51
CA ALA A 305 -9.97 4.93 33.79
C ALA A 305 -9.55 3.84 34.79
N PRO A 306 -8.51 4.08 35.64
CA PRO A 306 -8.12 3.10 36.64
C PRO A 306 -9.36 2.75 37.48
N ALA A 307 -9.63 1.45 37.62
CA ALA A 307 -10.72 0.99 38.46
C ALA A 307 -10.46 1.57 39.87
N THR A 308 -11.33 2.46 40.34
CA THR A 308 -11.38 2.87 41.73
C THR A 308 -11.70 1.60 42.51
N VAL A 309 -10.67 1.00 43.10
CA VAL A 309 -10.87 -0.05 44.12
C VAL A 309 -11.60 0.65 45.27
N GLY A 310 -12.90 0.41 45.31
CA GLY A 310 -13.73 0.89 46.41
C GLY A 310 -13.19 0.32 47.75
N ALA A 311 -12.93 1.21 48.66
CA ALA A 311 -12.56 0.88 50.02
C ALA A 311 -13.72 0.21 50.78
#